data_b180c32a86164aa07a85ccd52efd3e4a
#
_entry.id   b180c32a86164aa07a85ccd52efd3e4a
#
_cell.length_a   1.000
_cell.length_b   1.000
_cell.length_c   1.000
_cell.angle_alpha   90.00
_cell.angle_beta   90.00
_cell.angle_gamma   90.00
#
_symmetry.space_group_name_H-M   'P 1'
#
loop_
_entity.id
_entity.type
_entity.pdbx_description
1 polymer ?
#
loop_
_entity_poly.entity_id
_entity_poly.type
_entity_poly.pdbx_seq_one_letter_code
_entity_poly.pdbx_strand_id
1 'polypeptide(L)'
;DKDLCQLVSDHVYALRPPKKGETKYKLFGRDDVKNEYGVYPNQIVDYLSILGDASDNVPGIKGLGEKGAVKLLSQYLSFDGIYRHLDSLSAGVRKKLEDGKESGELSRKLVKLSFDALSDDFDFSSLDTSLIKKSAAVEDFEFRKMKSLAKRASAGVGSEDKDIPSNRSVDDVKPQPIVDQDLLGKGRYSAMDIADAMSEMDLVASNKDNIVALDFLALDFEKGSDMVGFAFSYEAQSSYYVALDSENRDGAKALFDKYFLTGKIKAISHNAKFVLKCVWTLGSDIKDFLCDTMIASWMIDSNVGKYSLSNIVSSYFNHTLLDIDDLIEKGEDITSLSSQMATMYSAERADYIYRLYKVLEKKLAEKSLLEPFSSLELPLIRILAKMEKEGIYLSDEKMEDMKTKTDKRLSELVSRIYEEAGHEFNVNSTMQLGKVLFEEKGLKAGRKTQKGFSTDTETLEALKGDNPIVDDVLEYRLLNKLKTTYIDVLPSLRDQDGRIHTSFLQTGTATGRLSSRNPNLQNIPIRTDEGRIIRDAFVPAGDNIFLSADYSQIELCVLAYMADDSNLKNAFISAEDVHKYTASLIFSKPISDIDAKERRIAKTINFGIM
;
A
#
# COMPACT_ATOMS: atom_id res chain seq x y z
N ASP A 1 -25.19 -2.84 1.66
CA ASP A 1 -24.93 -4.08 2.37
C ASP A 1 -26.14 -4.98 2.34
N LYS A 2 -25.97 -6.32 2.31
CA LYS A 2 -27.09 -7.28 2.27
C LYS A 2 -27.86 -7.25 3.58
N ASP A 3 -27.17 -7.08 4.70
CA ASP A 3 -27.74 -7.05 6.04
C ASP A 3 -28.78 -5.95 6.20
N LEU A 4 -28.56 -4.79 5.57
CA LEU A 4 -29.51 -3.69 5.59
C LEU A 4 -30.85 -4.03 4.92
N CYS A 5 -30.91 -5.07 4.09
CA CYS A 5 -32.15 -5.52 3.48
C CYS A 5 -33.17 -6.04 4.52
N GLN A 6 -32.75 -6.39 5.75
CA GLN A 6 -33.66 -6.74 6.84
C GLN A 6 -34.54 -5.57 7.30
N LEU A 7 -34.12 -4.32 7.03
CA LEU A 7 -34.86 -3.10 7.40
C LEU A 7 -35.91 -2.69 6.36
N VAL A 8 -35.88 -3.30 5.17
CA VAL A 8 -36.80 -2.95 4.08
C VAL A 8 -38.22 -3.31 4.45
N SER A 9 -39.13 -2.37 4.31
CA SER A 9 -40.56 -2.50 4.63
C SER A 9 -41.41 -1.80 3.58
N ASP A 10 -42.71 -1.63 3.85
CA ASP A 10 -43.60 -0.87 2.96
C ASP A 10 -43.25 0.62 2.92
N HIS A 11 -42.53 1.12 3.93
CA HIS A 11 -42.14 2.54 4.05
C HIS A 11 -40.63 2.76 4.09
N VAL A 12 -39.83 1.70 4.14
CA VAL A 12 -38.37 1.78 4.21
C VAL A 12 -37.76 1.09 2.99
N TYR A 13 -36.97 1.80 2.24
CA TYR A 13 -36.30 1.33 1.04
C TYR A 13 -34.77 1.38 1.23
N ALA A 14 -34.05 0.40 0.72
CA ALA A 14 -32.60 0.47 0.64
C ALA A 14 -32.20 1.19 -0.66
N LEU A 15 -31.35 2.24 -0.55
CA LEU A 15 -30.80 2.92 -1.71
C LEU A 15 -29.49 2.23 -2.11
N ARG A 16 -29.48 1.54 -3.22
CA ARG A 16 -28.30 0.84 -3.72
C ARG A 16 -27.50 1.68 -4.72
N PRO A 17 -26.16 1.76 -4.57
CA PRO A 17 -25.31 2.41 -5.56
C PRO A 17 -25.35 1.63 -6.89
N PRO A 18 -25.09 2.32 -8.02
CA PRO A 18 -25.03 1.67 -9.32
C PRO A 18 -23.92 0.61 -9.39
N LYS A 19 -24.18 -0.53 -9.99
CA LYS A 19 -23.16 -1.55 -10.29
C LYS A 19 -22.25 -1.05 -11.42
N LYS A 20 -21.08 -1.68 -11.59
CA LYS A 20 -20.13 -1.33 -12.65
C LYS A 20 -20.81 -1.39 -14.04
N GLY A 21 -20.94 -0.23 -14.69
CA GLY A 21 -21.65 -0.07 -15.98
C GLY A 21 -23.06 0.53 -15.87
N GLU A 22 -23.59 0.73 -14.67
CA GLU A 22 -24.84 1.43 -14.40
C GLU A 22 -24.56 2.87 -13.92
N THR A 23 -25.47 3.80 -14.22
CA THR A 23 -25.29 5.22 -13.83
C THR A 23 -26.31 5.70 -12.79
N LYS A 24 -27.31 4.88 -12.46
CA LYS A 24 -28.42 5.28 -11.58
C LYS A 24 -28.46 4.46 -10.31
N TYR A 25 -28.72 5.14 -9.20
CA TYR A 25 -29.08 4.51 -7.93
C TYR A 25 -30.42 3.80 -8.07
N LYS A 26 -30.56 2.64 -7.43
CA LYS A 26 -31.79 1.87 -7.39
C LYS A 26 -32.39 1.91 -5.98
N LEU A 27 -33.66 2.34 -5.89
CA LEU A 27 -34.45 2.11 -4.69
C LEU A 27 -34.87 0.64 -4.65
N PHE A 28 -34.54 -0.02 -3.56
CA PHE A 28 -34.68 -1.46 -3.38
C PHE A 28 -35.76 -1.71 -2.33
N GLY A 29 -36.93 -2.10 -2.81
CA GLY A 29 -38.09 -2.37 -1.98
C GLY A 29 -38.27 -3.87 -1.68
N ARG A 30 -39.38 -4.24 -1.03
CA ARG A 30 -39.68 -5.61 -0.61
C ARG A 30 -39.63 -6.61 -1.76
N ASP A 31 -40.23 -6.28 -2.91
CA ASP A 31 -40.26 -7.12 -4.08
C ASP A 31 -38.88 -7.29 -4.72
N ASP A 32 -38.06 -6.23 -4.69
CA ASP A 32 -36.68 -6.32 -5.16
C ASP A 32 -35.84 -7.25 -4.30
N VAL A 33 -36.00 -7.23 -2.96
CA VAL A 33 -35.36 -8.17 -2.04
C VAL A 33 -35.79 -9.60 -2.36
N LYS A 34 -37.10 -9.82 -2.56
CA LYS A 34 -37.65 -11.14 -2.92
C LYS A 34 -37.13 -11.65 -4.26
N ASN A 35 -37.04 -10.76 -5.26
CA ASN A 35 -36.54 -11.11 -6.59
C ASN A 35 -35.04 -11.40 -6.61
N GLU A 36 -34.25 -10.69 -5.82
CA GLU A 36 -32.78 -10.85 -5.81
C GLU A 36 -32.33 -11.99 -4.91
N TYR A 37 -32.91 -12.14 -3.71
CA TYR A 37 -32.47 -13.14 -2.71
C TYR A 37 -33.42 -14.35 -2.59
N GLY A 38 -34.56 -14.32 -3.24
CA GLY A 38 -35.57 -15.40 -3.15
C GLY A 38 -36.33 -15.43 -1.82
N VAL A 39 -36.06 -14.53 -0.90
CA VAL A 39 -36.68 -14.42 0.44
C VAL A 39 -37.19 -13.00 0.70
N TYR A 40 -38.14 -12.82 1.60
CA TYR A 40 -38.65 -11.53 2.00
C TYR A 40 -37.69 -10.83 3.01
N PRO A 41 -37.77 -9.49 3.16
CA PRO A 41 -36.92 -8.74 4.10
C PRO A 41 -36.85 -9.30 5.51
N ASN A 42 -37.98 -9.72 6.07
CA ASN A 42 -38.08 -10.33 7.40
C ASN A 42 -37.43 -11.72 7.51
N GLN A 43 -37.03 -12.31 6.39
CA GLN A 43 -36.33 -13.61 6.33
C GLN A 43 -34.81 -13.43 6.02
N ILE A 44 -34.32 -12.22 5.81
CA ILE A 44 -32.91 -11.97 5.44
C ILE A 44 -31.96 -12.45 6.55
N VAL A 45 -32.28 -12.22 7.82
CA VAL A 45 -31.48 -12.72 8.94
C VAL A 45 -31.39 -14.24 8.91
N ASP A 46 -32.52 -14.93 8.74
CA ASP A 46 -32.56 -16.39 8.69
C ASP A 46 -31.87 -16.95 7.43
N TYR A 47 -31.99 -16.24 6.31
CA TYR A 47 -31.32 -16.58 5.06
C TYR A 47 -29.79 -16.51 5.19
N LEU A 48 -29.25 -15.42 5.72
CA LEU A 48 -27.83 -15.26 5.95
C LEU A 48 -27.30 -16.15 7.07
N SER A 49 -28.14 -16.53 8.04
CA SER A 49 -27.79 -17.51 9.06
C SER A 49 -27.51 -18.89 8.48
N ILE A 50 -28.21 -19.25 7.41
CA ILE A 50 -28.01 -20.53 6.70
C ILE A 50 -26.90 -20.43 5.67
N LEU A 51 -26.93 -19.38 4.83
CA LEU A 51 -26.00 -19.21 3.72
C LEU A 51 -24.60 -18.75 4.16
N GLY A 52 -24.54 -17.91 5.19
CA GLY A 52 -23.34 -17.14 5.55
C GLY A 52 -23.14 -15.91 4.66
N ASP A 53 -22.14 -15.12 4.99
CA ASP A 53 -21.62 -14.02 4.16
C ASP A 53 -20.09 -14.02 4.16
N ALA A 54 -19.50 -14.33 3.03
CA ALA A 54 -18.05 -14.39 2.88
C ALA A 54 -17.36 -13.00 2.95
N SER A 55 -18.11 -11.91 2.62
CA SER A 55 -17.58 -10.55 2.72
C SER A 55 -17.35 -10.12 4.16
N ASP A 56 -18.21 -10.58 5.07
CA ASP A 56 -18.18 -10.22 6.49
C ASP A 56 -17.71 -11.38 7.39
N ASN A 57 -17.17 -12.43 6.75
CA ASN A 57 -16.67 -13.63 7.42
C ASN A 57 -17.72 -14.33 8.30
N VAL A 58 -18.99 -14.28 7.88
CA VAL A 58 -20.10 -15.00 8.52
C VAL A 58 -20.15 -16.43 7.99
N PRO A 59 -20.00 -17.47 8.85
CA PRO A 59 -19.72 -18.84 8.39
C PRO A 59 -20.91 -19.56 7.72
N GLY A 60 -22.14 -19.28 8.11
CA GLY A 60 -23.31 -20.02 7.63
C GLY A 60 -23.32 -21.51 8.02
N ILE A 61 -24.13 -22.31 7.35
CA ILE A 61 -24.21 -23.78 7.50
C ILE A 61 -23.49 -24.45 6.35
N LYS A 62 -22.40 -25.14 6.63
CA LYS A 62 -21.55 -25.77 5.61
C LYS A 62 -22.35 -26.77 4.73
N GLY A 63 -22.30 -26.54 3.42
CA GLY A 63 -22.94 -27.39 2.43
C GLY A 63 -24.39 -27.06 2.14
N LEU A 64 -24.95 -25.98 2.73
CA LEU A 64 -26.22 -25.38 2.32
C LEU A 64 -25.92 -24.09 1.56
N GLY A 65 -26.21 -24.08 0.27
CA GLY A 65 -26.06 -22.89 -0.58
C GLY A 65 -27.40 -22.17 -0.76
N GLU A 66 -27.34 -21.07 -1.54
CA GLU A 66 -28.46 -20.15 -1.79
C GLU A 66 -29.78 -20.85 -2.09
N LYS A 67 -29.80 -21.75 -3.10
CA LYS A 67 -31.02 -22.49 -3.48
C LYS A 67 -31.57 -23.37 -2.35
N GLY A 68 -30.68 -23.90 -1.50
CA GLY A 68 -31.07 -24.73 -0.36
C GLY A 68 -31.68 -23.87 0.75
N ALA A 69 -31.10 -22.73 1.06
CA ALA A 69 -31.61 -21.78 2.04
C ALA A 69 -32.97 -21.23 1.65
N VAL A 70 -33.12 -20.77 0.40
CA VAL A 70 -34.41 -20.28 -0.14
C VAL A 70 -35.50 -21.36 -0.07
N LYS A 71 -35.19 -22.60 -0.48
CA LYS A 71 -36.17 -23.72 -0.43
C LYS A 71 -36.62 -24.00 0.99
N LEU A 72 -35.71 -24.07 1.94
CA LEU A 72 -36.02 -24.31 3.34
C LEU A 72 -36.86 -23.17 3.95
N LEU A 73 -36.52 -21.94 3.69
CA LEU A 73 -37.23 -20.76 4.21
C LEU A 73 -38.60 -20.56 3.53
N SER A 74 -38.76 -20.93 2.27
CA SER A 74 -40.08 -20.93 1.61
C SER A 74 -41.05 -21.96 2.19
N GLN A 75 -40.52 -23.07 2.69
CA GLN A 75 -41.34 -24.17 3.24
C GLN A 75 -41.60 -24.02 4.75
N TYR A 76 -40.60 -23.59 5.51
CA TYR A 76 -40.64 -23.56 6.98
C TYR A 76 -40.64 -22.16 7.58
N LEU A 77 -40.61 -21.13 6.75
CA LEU A 77 -40.74 -19.68 7.03
C LEU A 77 -39.63 -19.05 7.84
N SER A 78 -38.96 -19.77 8.74
CA SER A 78 -37.90 -19.22 9.58
C SER A 78 -36.82 -20.26 9.90
N PHE A 79 -35.67 -19.82 10.39
CA PHE A 79 -34.58 -20.64 10.91
C PHE A 79 -35.10 -21.61 11.99
N ASP A 80 -35.80 -21.09 12.99
CA ASP A 80 -36.39 -21.92 14.04
C ASP A 80 -37.49 -22.88 13.52
N GLY A 81 -38.21 -22.46 12.48
CA GLY A 81 -39.21 -23.30 11.79
C GLY A 81 -38.56 -24.52 11.14
N ILE A 82 -37.41 -24.36 10.51
CA ILE A 82 -36.63 -25.43 9.90
C ILE A 82 -36.23 -26.47 10.96
N TYR A 83 -35.66 -25.99 12.09
CA TYR A 83 -35.19 -26.87 13.18
C TYR A 83 -36.32 -27.60 13.89
N ARG A 84 -37.54 -27.06 13.91
CA ARG A 84 -38.73 -27.75 14.44
C ARG A 84 -39.22 -28.88 13.54
N HIS A 85 -38.83 -28.90 12.29
CA HIS A 85 -39.30 -29.88 11.30
C HIS A 85 -38.17 -30.73 10.71
N LEU A 86 -37.06 -30.91 11.44
CA LEU A 86 -35.90 -31.69 10.99
C LEU A 86 -36.27 -33.12 10.53
N ASP A 87 -37.23 -33.76 11.20
CA ASP A 87 -37.67 -35.11 10.90
C ASP A 87 -38.38 -35.23 9.52
N SER A 88 -38.92 -34.16 9.00
CA SER A 88 -39.53 -34.10 7.67
C SER A 88 -38.55 -33.86 6.52
N LEU A 89 -37.27 -33.62 6.82
CA LEU A 89 -36.26 -33.36 5.83
C LEU A 89 -35.54 -34.64 5.37
N SER A 90 -34.97 -34.58 4.17
CA SER A 90 -34.12 -35.68 3.69
C SER A 90 -32.90 -35.87 4.60
N ALA A 91 -32.44 -37.10 4.77
CA ALA A 91 -31.34 -37.45 5.67
C ALA A 91 -30.07 -36.60 5.43
N GLY A 92 -29.77 -36.29 4.16
CA GLY A 92 -28.58 -35.45 3.83
C GLY A 92 -28.72 -33.99 4.21
N VAL A 93 -29.91 -33.40 4.12
CA VAL A 93 -30.16 -32.00 4.54
C VAL A 93 -30.24 -31.92 6.06
N ARG A 94 -30.95 -32.87 6.70
CA ARG A 94 -31.04 -32.99 8.14
C ARG A 94 -29.66 -33.05 8.80
N LYS A 95 -28.79 -33.94 8.31
CA LYS A 95 -27.41 -34.06 8.84
C LYS A 95 -26.62 -32.74 8.75
N LYS A 96 -26.70 -32.02 7.62
CA LYS A 96 -26.04 -30.73 7.46
C LYS A 96 -26.55 -29.67 8.44
N LEU A 97 -27.83 -29.64 8.72
CA LEU A 97 -28.45 -28.74 9.67
C LEU A 97 -28.05 -29.09 11.11
N GLU A 98 -28.05 -30.40 11.45
CA GLU A 98 -27.62 -30.89 12.76
C GLU A 98 -26.12 -30.55 13.03
N ASP A 99 -25.24 -30.90 12.07
CA ASP A 99 -23.80 -30.65 12.16
C ASP A 99 -23.46 -29.15 12.15
N GLY A 100 -24.28 -28.33 11.49
CA GLY A 100 -24.04 -26.89 11.33
C GLY A 100 -24.86 -25.99 12.27
N LYS A 101 -25.57 -26.53 13.26
CA LYS A 101 -26.47 -25.77 14.11
C LYS A 101 -25.78 -24.61 14.85
N GLU A 102 -24.67 -24.88 15.52
CA GLU A 102 -23.92 -23.88 16.27
C GLU A 102 -23.39 -22.76 15.34
N SER A 103 -22.92 -23.14 14.15
CA SER A 103 -22.44 -22.19 13.13
C SER A 103 -23.57 -21.30 12.60
N GLY A 104 -24.76 -21.88 12.37
CA GLY A 104 -25.96 -21.13 11.97
C GLY A 104 -26.45 -20.16 13.05
N GLU A 105 -26.46 -20.59 14.32
CA GLU A 105 -26.83 -19.73 15.46
C GLU A 105 -25.82 -18.59 15.68
N LEU A 106 -24.52 -18.87 15.50
CA LEU A 106 -23.48 -17.84 15.52
C LEU A 106 -23.70 -16.84 14.37
N SER A 107 -23.91 -17.33 13.17
CA SER A 107 -24.19 -16.49 11.99
C SER A 107 -25.41 -15.59 12.22
N ARG A 108 -26.47 -16.13 12.83
CA ARG A 108 -27.68 -15.38 13.18
C ARG A 108 -27.40 -14.20 14.13
N LYS A 109 -26.51 -14.41 15.10
CA LYS A 109 -26.09 -13.33 16.03
C LYS A 109 -25.28 -12.26 15.31
N LEU A 110 -24.42 -12.65 14.36
CA LEU A 110 -23.54 -11.74 13.63
C LEU A 110 -24.29 -10.87 12.62
N VAL A 111 -25.28 -11.43 11.91
CA VAL A 111 -26.00 -10.70 10.84
C VAL A 111 -27.19 -9.88 11.35
N LYS A 112 -27.66 -10.14 12.58
CA LYS A 112 -28.78 -9.39 13.15
C LYS A 112 -28.32 -7.99 13.55
N LEU A 113 -28.95 -6.95 12.99
CA LEU A 113 -28.69 -5.57 13.38
C LEU A 113 -29.12 -5.30 14.81
N SER A 114 -28.30 -4.55 15.56
CA SER A 114 -28.65 -4.06 16.89
C SER A 114 -29.52 -2.80 16.77
N PHE A 115 -30.63 -2.79 17.47
CA PHE A 115 -31.53 -1.65 17.54
C PHE A 115 -31.28 -0.78 18.79
N ASP A 116 -30.40 -1.25 19.69
CA ASP A 116 -30.08 -0.59 20.95
C ASP A 116 -28.76 0.23 20.88
N ALA A 117 -28.34 0.61 19.66
CA ALA A 117 -27.08 1.31 19.43
C ALA A 117 -27.14 2.81 19.76
N LEU A 118 -28.33 3.39 19.77
CA LEU A 118 -28.55 4.79 20.14
C LEU A 118 -29.01 4.90 21.57
N SER A 119 -28.59 5.95 22.29
CA SER A 119 -29.11 6.26 23.62
C SER A 119 -30.57 6.71 23.55
N ASP A 120 -31.33 6.49 24.63
CA ASP A 120 -32.76 6.86 24.71
C ASP A 120 -33.00 8.37 24.53
N ASP A 121 -31.98 9.21 24.71
CA ASP A 121 -31.97 10.66 24.60
C ASP A 121 -31.45 11.14 23.22
N PHE A 122 -31.27 10.23 22.24
CA PHE A 122 -30.84 10.62 20.89
C PHE A 122 -31.92 11.48 20.20
N ASP A 123 -31.54 12.72 19.86
CA ASP A 123 -32.44 13.65 19.16
C ASP A 123 -32.49 13.38 17.65
N PHE A 124 -33.54 12.70 17.22
CA PHE A 124 -33.79 12.42 15.80
C PHE A 124 -34.06 13.70 14.98
N SER A 125 -34.41 14.83 15.60
CA SER A 125 -34.59 16.09 14.87
C SER A 125 -33.28 16.61 14.29
N SER A 126 -32.15 16.24 14.90
CA SER A 126 -30.80 16.55 14.40
C SER A 126 -30.49 15.90 13.04
N LEU A 127 -31.26 14.87 12.64
CA LEU A 127 -31.11 14.17 11.34
C LEU A 127 -32.00 14.74 10.25
N ASP A 128 -32.75 15.83 10.52
CA ASP A 128 -33.58 16.48 9.51
C ASP A 128 -32.71 17.06 8.39
N THR A 129 -32.84 16.49 7.19
CA THR A 129 -32.08 16.91 6.02
C THR A 129 -32.46 18.32 5.52
N SER A 130 -33.61 18.87 5.97
CA SER A 130 -33.99 20.26 5.68
C SER A 130 -33.04 21.26 6.37
N LEU A 131 -32.37 20.85 7.45
CA LEU A 131 -31.36 21.64 8.16
C LEU A 131 -30.02 21.71 7.42
N ILE A 132 -29.80 20.83 6.45
CA ILE A 132 -28.56 20.82 5.65
C ILE A 132 -28.63 21.99 4.64
N LYS A 133 -27.88 23.05 4.93
CA LYS A 133 -27.69 24.14 3.96
C LYS A 133 -26.87 23.60 2.79
N LYS A 134 -27.51 23.49 1.62
CA LYS A 134 -26.85 22.99 0.39
C LYS A 134 -25.62 23.84 0.02
N SER A 135 -25.68 25.16 0.25
CA SER A 135 -24.53 26.06 0.09
C SER A 135 -23.35 25.70 0.98
N ALA A 136 -23.60 25.41 2.26
CA ALA A 136 -22.56 24.95 3.20
C ALA A 136 -21.98 23.58 2.78
N ALA A 137 -22.81 22.71 2.22
CA ALA A 137 -22.33 21.42 1.69
C ALA A 137 -21.44 21.61 0.46
N VAL A 138 -21.74 22.58 -0.42
CA VAL A 138 -20.87 22.94 -1.56
C VAL A 138 -19.54 23.45 -1.05
N GLU A 139 -19.55 24.40 -0.11
CA GLU A 139 -18.33 24.94 0.50
C GLU A 139 -17.49 23.85 1.19
N ASP A 140 -18.11 22.94 1.95
CA ASP A 140 -17.41 21.82 2.59
C ASP A 140 -16.85 20.83 1.57
N PHE A 141 -17.58 20.51 0.51
CA PHE A 141 -17.07 19.65 -0.57
C PHE A 141 -15.97 20.33 -1.38
N GLU A 142 -16.03 21.63 -1.60
CA GLU A 142 -14.97 22.40 -2.22
C GLU A 142 -13.74 22.47 -1.31
N PHE A 143 -13.93 22.74 -0.03
CA PHE A 143 -12.87 22.71 0.98
C PHE A 143 -12.18 21.34 1.05
N ARG A 144 -12.96 20.25 1.03
CA ARG A 144 -12.44 18.87 1.00
C ARG A 144 -12.02 18.42 -0.40
N LYS A 145 -12.02 19.32 -1.39
CA LYS A 145 -11.59 19.05 -2.78
C LYS A 145 -12.35 17.90 -3.46
N MET A 146 -13.57 17.66 -3.01
CA MET A 146 -14.48 16.67 -3.58
C MET A 146 -15.24 17.26 -4.78
N LYS A 147 -14.50 17.66 -5.84
CA LYS A 147 -15.03 18.42 -7.00
C LYS A 147 -16.29 17.83 -7.62
N SER A 148 -16.39 16.50 -7.70
CA SER A 148 -17.58 15.82 -8.24
C SER A 148 -18.80 15.95 -7.32
N LEU A 149 -18.61 15.95 -6.02
CA LEU A 149 -19.67 16.14 -5.03
C LEU A 149 -20.08 17.61 -4.94
N ALA A 150 -19.13 18.55 -4.95
CA ALA A 150 -19.39 19.98 -5.01
C ALA A 150 -20.23 20.33 -6.26
N LYS A 151 -19.85 19.85 -7.44
CA LYS A 151 -20.62 20.03 -8.68
C LYS A 151 -22.02 19.44 -8.61
N ARG A 152 -22.19 18.27 -7.96
CA ARG A 152 -23.51 17.65 -7.77
C ARG A 152 -24.36 18.41 -6.76
N ALA A 153 -23.77 18.89 -5.68
CA ALA A 153 -24.46 19.72 -4.69
C ALA A 153 -24.88 21.07 -5.29
N SER A 154 -24.02 21.72 -6.07
CA SER A 154 -24.34 22.97 -6.81
C SER A 154 -25.49 22.81 -7.79
N ALA A 155 -25.57 21.68 -8.50
CA ALA A 155 -26.67 21.41 -9.45
C ALA A 155 -28.04 21.26 -8.77
N GLY A 156 -28.08 21.03 -7.45
CA GLY A 156 -29.30 20.96 -6.65
C GLY A 156 -29.69 22.28 -5.95
N VAL A 157 -28.89 23.34 -6.07
CA VAL A 157 -29.09 24.63 -5.39
C VAL A 157 -30.02 25.59 -6.17
N GLY A 158 -30.60 25.18 -7.27
CA GLY A 158 -31.36 26.06 -8.13
C GLY A 158 -32.86 26.02 -7.95
N SER A 159 -33.49 26.58 -6.86
CA SER A 159 -34.83 27.14 -6.91
C SER A 159 -35.31 27.99 -5.73
N GLU A 160 -34.61 28.09 -4.59
CA GLU A 160 -35.18 28.84 -3.44
C GLU A 160 -34.31 29.92 -2.77
N ASP A 161 -33.03 30.09 -3.12
CA ASP A 161 -32.23 31.22 -2.62
C ASP A 161 -32.02 32.29 -3.70
N LYS A 162 -33.01 33.22 -3.79
CA LYS A 162 -32.97 34.39 -4.67
C LYS A 162 -32.33 35.58 -3.97
N ASP A 163 -31.07 35.53 -3.58
CA ASP A 163 -30.33 36.74 -3.18
C ASP A 163 -28.80 36.59 -3.34
N ILE A 164 -28.37 36.07 -4.50
CA ILE A 164 -26.97 36.21 -4.92
C ILE A 164 -26.95 36.72 -6.35
N PRO A 165 -26.24 37.83 -6.67
CA PRO A 165 -26.20 38.39 -8.01
C PRO A 165 -25.56 37.42 -9.00
N SER A 166 -26.39 36.89 -9.90
CA SER A 166 -25.94 36.07 -11.03
C SER A 166 -25.29 36.97 -12.09
N ASN A 167 -24.01 37.22 -11.99
CA ASN A 167 -23.21 37.70 -13.10
C ASN A 167 -21.71 37.42 -12.89
N ARG A 168 -21.32 36.17 -13.01
CA ARG A 168 -19.97 35.78 -13.41
C ARG A 168 -20.06 34.45 -14.17
N SER A 169 -19.59 34.47 -15.41
CA SER A 169 -19.44 33.28 -16.24
C SER A 169 -18.51 32.26 -15.54
N VAL A 170 -18.95 31.00 -15.52
CA VAL A 170 -18.30 29.87 -14.80
C VAL A 170 -16.93 29.51 -15.37
N ASP A 171 -16.50 30.16 -16.45
CA ASP A 171 -15.25 29.82 -17.17
C ASP A 171 -14.02 30.64 -16.74
N ASP A 172 -14.17 31.67 -15.86
CA ASP A 172 -13.08 32.60 -15.53
C ASP A 172 -12.66 32.65 -14.05
N VAL A 173 -13.17 31.75 -13.19
CA VAL A 173 -12.70 31.68 -11.81
C VAL A 173 -11.83 30.42 -11.66
N LYS A 174 -10.54 30.55 -11.87
CA LYS A 174 -9.56 29.58 -11.32
C LYS A 174 -9.83 29.49 -9.82
N PRO A 175 -10.09 28.28 -9.25
CA PRO A 175 -10.18 28.14 -7.82
C PRO A 175 -8.81 28.48 -7.23
N GLN A 176 -8.68 29.66 -6.64
CA GLN A 176 -7.53 29.91 -5.78
C GLN A 176 -7.65 28.96 -4.58
N PRO A 177 -6.58 28.27 -4.19
CA PRO A 177 -6.58 27.47 -2.97
C PRO A 177 -7.04 28.40 -1.84
N ILE A 178 -8.00 27.96 -1.04
CA ILE A 178 -8.39 28.65 0.18
C ILE A 178 -7.22 28.48 1.14
N VAL A 179 -6.27 29.39 1.04
CA VAL A 179 -5.22 29.55 2.01
C VAL A 179 -5.91 30.09 3.25
N ASP A 180 -5.79 29.41 4.37
CA ASP A 180 -6.27 29.92 5.65
C ASP A 180 -5.51 31.23 5.96
N GLN A 181 -6.10 32.34 5.50
CA GLN A 181 -5.51 33.69 5.65
C GLN A 181 -5.33 34.04 7.14
N ASP A 182 -6.06 33.41 8.04
CA ASP A 182 -5.91 33.57 9.48
C ASP A 182 -4.58 32.99 9.99
N LEU A 183 -4.05 31.96 9.34
CA LEU A 183 -2.72 31.41 9.68
C LEU A 183 -1.59 32.27 9.10
N LEU A 184 -1.75 32.81 7.87
CA LEU A 184 -0.77 33.74 7.27
C LEU A 184 -0.76 35.12 7.96
N GLY A 185 -1.94 35.66 8.26
CA GLY A 185 -2.06 37.02 8.82
C GLY A 185 -1.64 37.17 10.28
N LYS A 186 -1.48 36.07 11.03
CA LYS A 186 -1.11 36.08 12.47
C LYS A 186 0.36 35.78 12.75
N GLY A 187 1.23 35.79 11.73
CA GLY A 187 2.68 35.58 11.89
C GLY A 187 3.08 34.15 12.28
N ARG A 188 2.19 33.19 12.08
CA ARG A 188 2.45 31.78 12.46
C ARG A 188 3.21 31.03 11.40
N TYR A 189 2.90 31.25 10.12
CA TYR A 189 3.64 30.68 8.98
C TYR A 189 4.18 31.83 8.14
N SER A 190 5.48 31.95 8.06
CA SER A 190 6.13 33.06 7.34
C SER A 190 7.35 32.61 6.56
N ALA A 191 7.61 33.29 5.43
CA ALA A 191 8.88 33.20 4.76
C ALA A 191 9.92 34.05 5.51
N MET A 192 11.17 33.61 5.52
CA MET A 192 12.28 34.37 6.04
C MET A 192 13.54 34.15 5.20
N ASP A 193 14.50 35.05 5.33
CA ASP A 193 15.80 34.86 4.73
C ASP A 193 16.74 33.99 5.60
N ILE A 194 17.90 33.66 5.06
CA ILE A 194 18.90 32.82 5.75
C ILE A 194 19.45 33.50 7.01
N ALA A 195 19.60 34.83 7.02
CA ALA A 195 20.15 35.56 8.16
C ALA A 195 19.20 35.54 9.36
N ASP A 196 17.89 35.74 9.08
CA ASP A 196 16.84 35.62 10.07
C ASP A 196 16.72 34.18 10.55
N ALA A 197 16.78 33.20 9.65
CA ALA A 197 16.77 31.77 10.01
C ALA A 197 17.97 31.41 10.90
N MET A 198 19.15 31.94 10.65
CA MET A 198 20.32 31.75 11.54
C MET A 198 20.10 32.35 12.92
N SER A 199 19.47 33.52 12.99
CA SER A 199 19.16 34.18 14.26
C SER A 199 18.15 33.35 15.09
N GLU A 200 17.11 32.82 14.44
CA GLU A 200 16.16 31.90 15.07
C GLU A 200 16.85 30.61 15.55
N MET A 201 17.74 30.03 14.76
CA MET A 201 18.50 28.84 15.15
C MET A 201 19.45 29.09 16.33
N ASP A 202 20.01 30.30 16.47
CA ASP A 202 20.80 30.67 17.65
C ASP A 202 19.93 30.69 18.93
N LEU A 203 18.71 31.18 18.83
CA LEU A 203 17.73 31.12 19.93
C LEU A 203 17.39 29.66 20.31
N VAL A 204 17.07 28.83 19.32
CA VAL A 204 16.74 27.40 19.54
C VAL A 204 17.95 26.66 20.15
N ALA A 205 19.15 26.87 19.63
CA ALA A 205 20.37 26.23 20.13
C ALA A 205 20.69 26.60 21.59
N SER A 206 20.19 27.74 22.08
CA SER A 206 20.33 28.19 23.45
C SER A 206 19.29 27.59 24.39
N ASN A 207 18.23 27.01 23.86
CA ASN A 207 17.16 26.40 24.63
C ASN A 207 17.51 24.98 25.06
N LYS A 208 16.90 24.53 26.18
CA LYS A 208 17.08 23.18 26.69
C LYS A 208 16.51 22.11 25.72
N ASP A 209 15.40 22.44 25.06
CA ASP A 209 14.71 21.59 24.07
C ASP A 209 15.13 22.01 22.64
N ASN A 210 16.40 21.92 22.33
CA ASN A 210 17.01 22.30 21.05
C ASN A 210 16.60 21.36 19.88
N ILE A 211 15.28 21.25 19.65
CA ILE A 211 14.67 20.35 18.65
C ILE A 211 14.03 21.17 17.55
N VAL A 212 14.30 20.82 16.29
CA VAL A 212 13.72 21.45 15.10
C VAL A 212 13.17 20.40 14.17
N ALA A 213 11.93 20.58 13.76
CA ALA A 213 11.32 19.85 12.66
C ALA A 213 11.79 20.45 11.33
N LEU A 214 12.18 19.59 10.40
CA LEU A 214 12.65 19.95 9.07
C LEU A 214 11.81 19.28 8.01
N ASP A 215 11.42 20.04 6.98
CA ASP A 215 10.85 19.53 5.73
C ASP A 215 11.48 20.26 4.54
N PHE A 216 11.68 19.58 3.41
CA PHE A 216 12.26 20.16 2.20
C PHE A 216 11.26 20.10 1.05
N LEU A 217 11.27 21.13 0.24
CA LEU A 217 10.56 21.20 -1.03
C LEU A 217 11.57 21.02 -2.17
N ALA A 218 11.47 19.91 -2.90
CA ALA A 218 12.37 19.54 -3.99
C ALA A 218 11.61 18.85 -5.12
N LEU A 219 12.08 19.00 -6.38
CA LEU A 219 11.51 18.34 -7.55
C LEU A 219 11.66 16.81 -7.48
N ASP A 220 12.84 16.34 -7.07
CA ASP A 220 13.09 14.90 -6.93
C ASP A 220 13.07 14.50 -5.44
N PHE A 221 11.94 13.96 -5.00
CA PHE A 221 11.75 13.46 -3.64
C PHE A 221 12.55 12.19 -3.30
N GLU A 222 13.18 11.55 -4.30
CA GLU A 222 14.00 10.37 -4.05
C GLU A 222 15.49 10.71 -3.97
N LYS A 223 15.95 11.61 -4.85
CA LYS A 223 17.37 12.02 -4.88
C LYS A 223 17.67 13.23 -4.01
N GLY A 224 16.68 14.07 -3.71
CA GLY A 224 16.87 15.32 -2.98
C GLY A 224 17.59 16.38 -3.80
N SER A 225 17.49 16.29 -5.16
CA SER A 225 18.01 17.32 -6.07
C SER A 225 16.96 18.38 -6.37
N ASP A 226 17.41 19.49 -6.94
CA ASP A 226 16.55 20.59 -7.41
C ASP A 226 15.62 21.11 -6.30
N MET A 227 16.23 21.42 -5.14
CA MET A 227 15.54 21.99 -4.00
C MET A 227 15.10 23.42 -4.25
N VAL A 228 13.84 23.70 -3.95
CA VAL A 228 13.21 25.03 -4.02
C VAL A 228 13.27 25.75 -2.67
N GLY A 229 13.30 25.00 -1.58
CA GLY A 229 13.39 25.56 -0.24
C GLY A 229 13.29 24.52 0.86
N PHE A 230 13.39 24.98 2.09
CA PHE A 230 13.14 24.16 3.26
C PHE A 230 12.30 24.93 4.29
N ALA A 231 11.55 24.18 5.09
CA ALA A 231 10.80 24.73 6.20
C ALA A 231 11.28 24.14 7.52
N PHE A 232 11.13 24.91 8.58
CA PHE A 232 11.43 24.46 9.93
C PHE A 232 10.42 24.96 10.96
N SER A 233 10.22 24.15 12.01
CA SER A 233 9.40 24.49 13.16
C SER A 233 10.06 23.97 14.44
N TYR A 234 10.02 24.78 15.49
CA TYR A 234 10.50 24.41 16.82
C TYR A 234 9.45 24.65 17.90
N GLU A 235 8.28 25.12 17.48
CA GLU A 235 7.13 25.36 18.34
C GLU A 235 5.85 25.06 17.57
N ALA A 236 4.85 24.52 18.26
CA ALA A 236 3.56 24.22 17.63
C ALA A 236 2.86 25.50 17.17
N GLN A 237 2.31 25.46 15.97
CA GLN A 237 1.65 26.60 15.30
C GLN A 237 2.59 27.75 14.92
N SER A 238 3.89 27.52 14.86
CA SER A 238 4.88 28.48 14.41
C SER A 238 5.87 27.77 13.50
N SER A 239 6.01 28.22 12.28
CA SER A 239 6.86 27.58 11.28
C SER A 239 7.33 28.57 10.23
N TYR A 240 8.51 28.35 9.71
CA TYR A 240 9.19 29.25 8.80
C TYR A 240 9.62 28.52 7.55
N TYR A 241 9.54 29.20 6.42
CA TYR A 241 10.01 28.71 5.13
C TYR A 241 11.15 29.57 4.62
N VAL A 242 12.21 28.94 4.16
CA VAL A 242 13.36 29.58 3.51
C VAL A 242 13.42 29.11 2.06
N ALA A 243 13.20 30.01 1.13
CA ALA A 243 13.39 29.73 -0.28
C ALA A 243 14.89 29.57 -0.58
N LEU A 244 15.22 28.62 -1.46
CA LEU A 244 16.59 28.34 -1.90
C LEU A 244 16.76 28.75 -3.36
N ASP A 245 17.78 29.56 -3.63
CA ASP A 245 18.23 29.95 -4.95
C ASP A 245 19.77 29.78 -5.06
N SER A 246 20.35 30.18 -6.18
CA SER A 246 21.78 30.08 -6.40
C SER A 246 22.61 30.98 -5.49
N GLU A 247 22.02 32.06 -4.96
CA GLU A 247 22.76 33.09 -4.18
C GLU A 247 22.81 32.74 -2.69
N ASN A 248 21.81 32.02 -2.17
CA ASN A 248 21.68 31.76 -0.74
C ASN A 248 22.03 30.30 -0.32
N ARG A 249 22.37 29.41 -1.26
CA ARG A 249 22.78 28.02 -0.96
C ARG A 249 23.96 27.90 -0.02
N ASP A 250 24.98 28.77 -0.16
CA ASP A 250 26.13 28.78 0.73
C ASP A 250 25.74 29.21 2.16
N GLY A 251 24.80 30.13 2.29
CA GLY A 251 24.23 30.51 3.57
C GLY A 251 23.44 29.36 4.21
N ALA A 252 22.65 28.66 3.43
CA ALA A 252 21.94 27.47 3.91
C ALA A 252 22.92 26.37 4.35
N LYS A 253 23.98 26.12 3.55
CA LYS A 253 25.04 25.19 3.95
C LYS A 253 25.64 25.58 5.30
N ALA A 254 26.01 26.86 5.47
CA ALA A 254 26.60 27.37 6.71
C ALA A 254 25.65 27.22 7.91
N LEU A 255 24.32 27.38 7.71
CA LEU A 255 23.30 27.11 8.72
C LEU A 255 23.32 25.63 9.16
N PHE A 256 23.26 24.70 8.19
CA PHE A 256 23.31 23.28 8.50
C PHE A 256 24.62 22.86 9.16
N ASP A 257 25.76 23.36 8.68
CA ASP A 257 27.08 23.11 9.27
C ASP A 257 27.15 23.59 10.73
N LYS A 258 26.64 24.79 11.01
CA LYS A 258 26.72 25.40 12.36
C LYS A 258 25.86 24.68 13.39
N TYR A 259 24.67 24.24 13.03
CA TYR A 259 23.68 23.77 14.00
C TYR A 259 23.42 22.25 13.95
N PHE A 260 23.26 21.68 12.76
CA PHE A 260 22.84 20.27 12.60
C PHE A 260 24.04 19.32 12.47
N LEU A 261 25.07 19.70 11.71
CA LEU A 261 26.29 18.90 11.60
C LEU A 261 27.03 18.81 12.94
N THR A 262 27.06 19.90 13.70
CA THR A 262 27.67 19.91 15.05
C THR A 262 26.80 19.20 16.10
N GLY A 263 25.53 18.95 15.83
CA GLY A 263 24.57 18.40 16.78
C GLY A 263 24.13 19.41 17.87
N LYS A 264 24.31 20.70 17.67
CA LYS A 264 23.79 21.74 18.56
C LYS A 264 22.25 21.75 18.57
N ILE A 265 21.65 21.45 17.44
CA ILE A 265 20.20 21.27 17.27
C ILE A 265 19.95 19.86 16.83
N LYS A 266 18.91 19.23 17.42
CA LYS A 266 18.43 17.90 17.06
C LYS A 266 17.35 18.01 15.99
N ALA A 267 17.51 17.29 14.90
CA ALA A 267 16.56 17.28 13.80
C ALA A 267 15.45 16.24 14.03
N ILE A 268 14.24 16.62 13.73
CA ILE A 268 13.12 15.68 13.51
C ILE A 268 12.54 15.93 12.13
N SER A 269 11.98 14.89 11.51
CA SER A 269 11.46 15.00 10.14
C SER A 269 10.40 13.96 9.85
N HIS A 270 9.79 14.08 8.70
CA HIS A 270 9.01 13.01 8.06
C HIS A 270 9.77 12.55 6.82
N ASN A 271 10.16 11.26 6.75
CA ASN A 271 11.09 10.75 5.75
C ASN A 271 12.49 11.43 5.86
N ALA A 272 13.12 11.25 7.01
CA ALA A 272 14.42 11.85 7.33
C ALA A 272 15.52 11.46 6.33
N LYS A 273 15.40 10.32 5.66
CA LYS A 273 16.32 9.90 4.59
C LYS A 273 16.30 10.88 3.42
N PHE A 274 15.12 11.37 3.02
CA PHE A 274 15.00 12.40 2.00
C PHE A 274 15.63 13.72 2.45
N VAL A 275 15.31 14.18 3.67
CA VAL A 275 15.89 15.39 4.24
C VAL A 275 17.43 15.32 4.28
N LEU A 276 17.97 14.17 4.67
CA LEU A 276 19.42 13.95 4.71
C LEU A 276 20.06 14.08 3.31
N LYS A 277 19.44 13.53 2.28
CA LYS A 277 19.91 13.66 0.89
C LYS A 277 19.87 15.12 0.41
N CYS A 278 18.81 15.86 0.74
CA CYS A 278 18.73 17.30 0.45
C CYS A 278 19.91 18.06 1.08
N VAL A 279 20.19 17.81 2.35
CA VAL A 279 21.32 18.46 3.05
C VAL A 279 22.67 18.05 2.45
N TRP A 280 22.84 16.79 2.01
CA TRP A 280 24.05 16.38 1.29
C TRP A 280 24.21 17.08 -0.06
N THR A 281 23.12 17.41 -0.75
CA THR A 281 23.15 18.19 -2.00
C THR A 281 23.56 19.65 -1.73
N LEU A 282 23.30 20.19 -0.54
CA LEU A 282 23.84 21.47 -0.09
C LEU A 282 25.33 21.41 0.29
N GLY A 283 25.94 20.24 0.35
CA GLY A 283 27.32 20.05 0.78
C GLY A 283 27.50 20.08 2.30
N SER A 284 26.45 19.82 3.07
CA SER A 284 26.45 19.71 4.52
C SER A 284 25.94 18.35 4.99
N ASP A 285 25.73 18.17 6.29
CA ASP A 285 25.23 16.93 6.87
C ASP A 285 24.36 17.21 8.13
N ILE A 286 23.58 16.24 8.54
CA ILE A 286 22.87 16.23 9.84
C ILE A 286 23.51 15.14 10.69
N LYS A 287 24.02 15.48 11.86
CA LYS A 287 24.70 14.52 12.71
C LYS A 287 23.82 13.33 13.06
N ASP A 288 22.66 13.62 13.66
CA ASP A 288 21.71 12.61 14.10
C ASP A 288 20.28 13.15 14.00
N PHE A 289 19.35 12.27 13.63
CA PHE A 289 17.92 12.54 13.77
C PHE A 289 17.43 12.04 15.13
N LEU A 290 16.60 12.85 15.77
CA LEU A 290 15.91 12.46 17.00
C LEU A 290 14.64 11.64 16.70
N CYS A 291 13.97 11.95 15.57
CA CYS A 291 12.76 11.25 15.15
C CYS A 291 12.57 11.34 13.63
N ASP A 292 12.11 10.25 13.06
CA ASP A 292 11.41 10.20 11.78
C ASP A 292 9.96 9.81 12.04
N THR A 293 9.03 10.74 11.80
CA THR A 293 7.59 10.52 12.11
C THR A 293 6.94 9.45 11.24
N MET A 294 7.48 9.18 10.04
CA MET A 294 7.02 8.10 9.17
C MET A 294 7.38 6.73 9.77
N ILE A 295 8.65 6.55 10.15
CA ILE A 295 9.15 5.31 10.75
C ILE A 295 8.52 5.10 12.14
N ALA A 296 8.43 6.15 12.96
CA ALA A 296 7.76 6.09 14.27
C ALA A 296 6.30 5.60 14.16
N SER A 297 5.56 6.12 13.19
CA SER A 297 4.17 5.71 12.96
C SER A 297 4.07 4.26 12.49
N TRP A 298 4.98 3.82 11.62
CA TRP A 298 5.05 2.44 11.19
C TRP A 298 5.38 1.48 12.34
N MET A 299 6.33 1.80 13.20
CA MET A 299 6.64 0.98 14.37
C MET A 299 5.47 0.86 15.34
N ILE A 300 4.68 1.94 15.51
CA ILE A 300 3.49 1.94 16.36
C ILE A 300 2.40 1.02 15.80
N ASP A 301 2.17 1.03 14.49
CA ASP A 301 1.23 0.15 13.80
C ASP A 301 1.70 -0.12 12.36
N SER A 302 2.26 -1.32 12.14
CA SER A 302 2.81 -1.74 10.85
C SER A 302 1.76 -2.19 9.83
N ASN A 303 0.47 -2.25 10.21
CA ASN A 303 -0.62 -2.73 9.33
C ASN A 303 -1.33 -1.62 8.56
N VAL A 304 -1.06 -0.36 8.85
CA VAL A 304 -1.72 0.80 8.19
C VAL A 304 -1.40 0.88 6.69
N GLY A 305 -0.21 0.44 6.28
CA GLY A 305 0.21 0.32 4.87
C GLY A 305 0.54 1.63 4.15
N LYS A 306 0.07 2.79 4.64
CA LYS A 306 0.36 4.12 4.07
C LYS A 306 0.72 5.12 5.16
N TYR A 307 1.99 5.47 5.22
CA TYR A 307 2.58 6.36 6.24
C TYR A 307 2.95 7.73 5.67
N SER A 308 2.18 8.26 4.71
CA SER A 308 2.35 9.65 4.25
C SER A 308 2.02 10.64 5.37
N LEU A 309 2.68 11.80 5.37
CA LEU A 309 2.44 12.82 6.39
C LEU A 309 0.95 13.20 6.45
N SER A 310 0.29 13.37 5.30
CA SER A 310 -1.14 13.70 5.21
C SER A 310 -2.03 12.66 5.88
N ASN A 311 -1.75 11.35 5.68
CA ASN A 311 -2.55 10.28 6.31
C ASN A 311 -2.36 10.27 7.83
N ILE A 312 -1.11 10.43 8.30
CA ILE A 312 -0.80 10.42 9.72
C ILE A 312 -1.41 11.66 10.40
N VAL A 313 -1.25 12.84 9.81
CA VAL A 313 -1.85 14.08 10.34
C VAL A 313 -3.36 13.98 10.38
N SER A 314 -3.99 13.47 9.32
CA SER A 314 -5.44 13.25 9.32
C SER A 314 -5.88 12.30 10.44
N SER A 315 -5.12 11.23 10.67
CA SER A 315 -5.44 10.24 11.72
C SER A 315 -5.30 10.79 13.14
N TYR A 316 -4.27 11.60 13.42
CA TYR A 316 -3.99 12.07 14.77
C TYR A 316 -4.63 13.41 15.12
N PHE A 317 -4.85 14.27 14.12
CA PHE A 317 -5.30 15.65 14.33
C PHE A 317 -6.61 15.98 13.61
N ASN A 318 -7.20 15.03 12.86
CA ASN A 318 -8.37 15.25 12.00
C ASN A 318 -8.21 16.48 11.09
N HIS A 319 -6.98 16.66 10.57
CA HIS A 319 -6.61 17.78 9.71
C HIS A 319 -6.13 17.28 8.36
N THR A 320 -6.51 17.98 7.29
CA THR A 320 -6.10 17.69 5.92
C THR A 320 -5.02 18.68 5.51
N LEU A 321 -3.79 18.20 5.34
CA LEU A 321 -2.69 19.03 4.84
C LEU A 321 -2.95 19.46 3.39
N LEU A 322 -2.36 20.58 3.02
CA LEU A 322 -2.30 21.03 1.64
C LEU A 322 -1.64 19.94 0.78
N ASP A 323 -2.25 19.67 -0.37
CA ASP A 323 -1.70 18.72 -1.34
C ASP A 323 -0.95 19.48 -2.43
N ILE A 324 0.25 19.04 -2.74
CA ILE A 324 1.10 19.68 -3.76
C ILE A 324 0.44 19.64 -5.14
N ASP A 325 -0.24 18.54 -5.47
CA ASP A 325 -0.92 18.37 -6.75
C ASP A 325 -2.10 19.35 -6.95
N ASP A 326 -2.61 19.93 -5.87
CA ASP A 326 -3.66 20.93 -5.92
C ASP A 326 -3.13 22.37 -6.03
N LEU A 327 -1.85 22.57 -5.75
CA LEU A 327 -1.19 23.87 -5.80
C LEU A 327 -0.50 24.11 -7.15
N ILE A 328 -0.22 23.07 -7.92
CA ILE A 328 0.49 23.12 -9.20
C ILE A 328 -0.51 22.95 -10.35
N GLU A 329 -0.41 23.80 -11.37
CA GLU A 329 -1.22 23.65 -12.59
C GLU A 329 -0.77 22.42 -13.41
N LYS A 330 -1.71 21.84 -14.14
CA LYS A 330 -1.41 20.66 -14.96
C LYS A 330 -0.34 20.96 -16.02
N GLY A 331 0.81 20.31 -15.88
CA GLY A 331 1.96 20.47 -16.79
C GLY A 331 3.06 21.38 -16.27
N GLU A 332 2.86 21.98 -15.11
CA GLU A 332 3.86 22.73 -14.37
C GLU A 332 4.44 21.85 -13.24
N ASP A 333 5.50 22.31 -12.62
CA ASP A 333 6.16 21.67 -11.46
C ASP A 333 6.23 22.61 -10.25
N ILE A 334 6.87 22.17 -9.17
CA ILE A 334 6.95 22.91 -7.92
C ILE A 334 7.68 24.25 -8.02
N THR A 335 8.46 24.50 -9.10
CA THR A 335 9.14 25.78 -9.32
C THR A 335 8.18 26.88 -9.75
N SER A 336 6.97 26.52 -10.20
CA SER A 336 5.92 27.48 -10.54
C SER A 336 5.16 28.02 -9.31
N LEU A 337 5.37 27.43 -8.13
CA LEU A 337 4.70 27.88 -6.91
C LEU A 337 5.07 29.32 -6.56
N SER A 338 4.08 30.14 -6.25
CA SER A 338 4.35 31.44 -5.65
C SER A 338 5.02 31.27 -4.29
N SER A 339 5.85 32.23 -3.89
CA SER A 339 6.51 32.23 -2.58
C SER A 339 5.50 32.03 -1.44
N GLN A 340 4.32 32.60 -1.53
CA GLN A 340 3.26 32.42 -0.55
C GLN A 340 2.75 30.98 -0.49
N MET A 341 2.52 30.34 -1.64
CA MET A 341 2.06 28.94 -1.69
C MET A 341 3.15 27.97 -1.20
N ALA A 342 4.40 28.18 -1.61
CA ALA A 342 5.53 27.40 -1.13
C ALA A 342 5.70 27.52 0.41
N THR A 343 5.53 28.74 0.94
CA THR A 343 5.55 29.00 2.39
C THR A 343 4.44 28.24 3.11
N MET A 344 3.21 28.38 2.65
CA MET A 344 2.07 27.72 3.29
C MET A 344 2.20 26.20 3.28
N TYR A 345 2.52 25.64 2.13
CA TYR A 345 2.68 24.19 1.98
C TYR A 345 3.78 23.64 2.88
N SER A 346 4.97 24.25 2.84
CA SER A 346 6.14 23.71 3.54
C SER A 346 6.08 24.00 5.04
N ALA A 347 5.64 25.20 5.45
CA ALA A 347 5.53 25.56 6.85
C ALA A 347 4.47 24.75 7.59
N GLU A 348 3.30 24.50 6.95
CA GLU A 348 2.27 23.63 7.51
C GLU A 348 2.84 22.23 7.80
N ARG A 349 3.59 21.67 6.88
CA ARG A 349 4.20 20.33 7.01
C ARG A 349 5.20 20.30 8.17
N ALA A 350 6.09 21.28 8.27
CA ALA A 350 7.09 21.36 9.34
C ALA A 350 6.42 21.52 10.73
N ASP A 351 5.36 22.32 10.86
CA ASP A 351 4.58 22.45 12.09
C ASP A 351 3.95 21.11 12.49
N TYR A 352 3.29 20.41 11.56
CA TYR A 352 2.68 19.12 11.87
C TYR A 352 3.69 18.02 12.14
N ILE A 353 4.87 18.05 11.54
CA ILE A 353 5.98 17.14 11.90
C ILE A 353 6.39 17.38 13.37
N TYR A 354 6.52 18.64 13.81
CA TYR A 354 6.84 18.97 15.19
C TYR A 354 5.76 18.47 16.18
N ARG A 355 4.50 18.71 15.87
CA ARG A 355 3.37 18.24 16.71
C ARG A 355 3.28 16.72 16.75
N LEU A 356 3.48 16.04 15.62
CA LEU A 356 3.47 14.59 15.54
C LEU A 356 4.57 13.97 16.41
N TYR A 357 5.77 14.55 16.40
CA TYR A 357 6.87 14.08 17.24
C TYR A 357 6.44 13.95 18.71
N LYS A 358 5.82 14.98 19.28
CA LYS A 358 5.38 14.97 20.70
C LYS A 358 4.36 13.86 20.99
N VAL A 359 3.50 13.53 20.04
CA VAL A 359 2.50 12.46 20.17
C VAL A 359 3.13 11.08 19.99
N LEU A 360 3.96 10.93 18.96
CA LEU A 360 4.55 9.65 18.60
C LEU A 360 5.62 9.20 19.59
N GLU A 361 6.44 10.11 20.11
CA GLU A 361 7.42 9.83 21.16
C GLU A 361 6.74 9.16 22.38
N LYS A 362 5.62 9.74 22.86
CA LYS A 362 4.84 9.18 23.95
C LYS A 362 4.32 7.77 23.62
N LYS A 363 3.77 7.57 22.42
CA LYS A 363 3.24 6.27 21.99
C LYS A 363 4.34 5.21 21.83
N LEU A 364 5.52 5.59 21.35
CA LEU A 364 6.67 4.69 21.29
C LEU A 364 7.10 4.27 22.71
N ALA A 365 7.10 5.21 23.66
CA ALA A 365 7.40 4.91 25.06
C ALA A 365 6.37 3.94 25.68
N GLU A 366 5.07 4.21 25.49
CA GLU A 366 3.97 3.37 25.98
C GLU A 366 4.05 1.93 25.46
N LYS A 367 4.56 1.75 24.22
CA LYS A 367 4.73 0.43 23.58
C LYS A 367 6.13 -0.18 23.80
N SER A 368 7.01 0.47 24.57
CA SER A 368 8.40 0.05 24.76
C SER A 368 9.21 -0.06 23.46
N LEU A 369 8.93 0.81 22.50
CA LEU A 369 9.56 0.85 21.17
C LEU A 369 10.65 1.93 21.03
N LEU A 370 10.88 2.79 22.05
CA LEU A 370 11.88 3.87 21.98
C LEU A 370 13.29 3.34 21.78
N GLU A 371 13.67 2.28 22.46
CA GLU A 371 15.01 1.70 22.35
C GLU A 371 15.27 1.16 20.94
N PRO A 372 14.48 0.22 20.37
CA PRO A 372 14.70 -0.24 19.00
C PRO A 372 14.55 0.88 17.96
N PHE A 373 13.69 1.88 18.19
CA PHE A 373 13.59 3.03 17.30
C PHE A 373 14.88 3.82 17.23
N SER A 374 15.48 4.12 18.40
CA SER A 374 16.69 4.94 18.48
C SER A 374 17.99 4.18 18.14
N SER A 375 18.06 2.90 18.49
CA SER A 375 19.28 2.08 18.34
C SER A 375 19.38 1.39 16.98
N LEU A 376 18.24 1.10 16.32
CA LEU A 376 18.20 0.37 15.05
C LEU A 376 17.66 1.23 13.90
N GLU A 377 16.44 1.74 14.02
CA GLU A 377 15.73 2.36 12.89
C GLU A 377 16.32 3.73 12.50
N LEU A 378 16.62 4.60 13.45
CA LEU A 378 17.20 5.91 13.14
C LEU A 378 18.61 5.81 12.55
N PRO A 379 19.55 5.01 13.07
CA PRO A 379 20.86 4.84 12.44
C PRO A 379 20.79 4.24 11.03
N LEU A 380 19.81 3.35 10.77
CA LEU A 380 19.61 2.72 9.48
C LEU A 380 19.27 3.73 8.38
N ILE A 381 18.62 4.85 8.70
CA ILE A 381 18.31 5.94 7.75
C ILE A 381 19.55 6.37 6.98
N ARG A 382 20.65 6.66 7.69
CA ARG A 382 21.91 7.11 7.10
C ARG A 382 22.58 6.03 6.25
N ILE A 383 22.51 4.79 6.70
CA ILE A 383 23.07 3.64 5.97
C ILE A 383 22.34 3.48 4.64
N LEU A 384 21.01 3.47 4.67
CA LEU A 384 20.19 3.33 3.46
C LEU A 384 20.37 4.54 2.53
N ALA A 385 20.42 5.77 3.06
CA ALA A 385 20.68 6.95 2.26
C ALA A 385 22.03 6.88 1.52
N LYS A 386 23.08 6.37 2.17
CA LYS A 386 24.39 6.15 1.53
C LYS A 386 24.33 5.06 0.46
N MET A 387 23.65 3.94 0.74
CA MET A 387 23.47 2.88 -0.24
C MET A 387 22.72 3.37 -1.48
N GLU A 388 21.66 4.13 -1.29
CA GLU A 388 20.89 4.73 -2.38
C GLU A 388 21.72 5.75 -3.18
N LYS A 389 22.52 6.56 -2.51
CA LYS A 389 23.41 7.54 -3.15
C LYS A 389 24.52 6.86 -3.95
N GLU A 390 25.11 5.79 -3.41
CA GLU A 390 26.13 5.01 -4.10
C GLU A 390 25.57 4.29 -5.32
N GLY A 391 24.40 3.69 -5.21
CA GLY A 391 23.81 2.88 -6.27
C GLY A 391 24.63 1.64 -6.62
N ILE A 392 24.25 0.95 -7.69
CA ILE A 392 24.92 -0.24 -8.19
C ILE A 392 25.19 -0.12 -9.68
N TYR A 393 26.42 -0.44 -10.12
CA TYR A 393 26.82 -0.32 -11.50
C TYR A 393 26.19 -1.43 -12.36
N LEU A 394 25.62 -1.03 -13.52
CA LEU A 394 25.04 -1.91 -14.53
C LEU A 394 25.85 -1.83 -15.82
N SER A 395 26.35 -2.98 -16.32
CA SER A 395 27.13 -3.07 -17.54
C SER A 395 26.27 -2.90 -18.81
N ASP A 396 26.55 -1.88 -19.62
CA ASP A 396 25.90 -1.68 -20.93
C ASP A 396 26.14 -2.84 -21.87
N GLU A 397 27.40 -3.28 -21.98
CA GLU A 397 27.78 -4.36 -22.86
C GLU A 397 26.96 -5.63 -22.59
N LYS A 398 26.85 -6.02 -21.33
CA LYS A 398 26.08 -7.20 -20.96
C LYS A 398 24.58 -7.02 -21.17
N MET A 399 24.05 -5.82 -20.93
CA MET A 399 22.63 -5.54 -21.18
C MET A 399 22.29 -5.55 -22.67
N GLU A 400 23.13 -5.01 -23.52
CA GLU A 400 22.92 -5.03 -25.00
C GLU A 400 23.04 -6.44 -25.57
N ASP A 401 24.04 -7.22 -25.14
CA ASP A 401 24.19 -8.64 -25.52
C ASP A 401 22.94 -9.44 -25.11
N MET A 402 22.45 -9.22 -23.87
CA MET A 402 21.24 -9.87 -23.36
C MET A 402 20.01 -9.48 -24.18
N LYS A 403 19.84 -8.19 -24.48
CA LYS A 403 18.73 -7.69 -25.29
C LYS A 403 18.73 -8.34 -26.69
N THR A 404 19.89 -8.36 -27.35
CA THR A 404 20.04 -8.97 -28.66
C THR A 404 19.67 -10.46 -28.64
N LYS A 405 20.16 -11.21 -27.68
CA LYS A 405 19.85 -12.64 -27.52
C LYS A 405 18.38 -12.89 -27.22
N THR A 406 17.79 -12.08 -26.34
CA THR A 406 16.39 -12.20 -25.96
C THR A 406 15.45 -11.85 -27.10
N ASP A 407 15.72 -10.78 -27.85
CA ASP A 407 14.92 -10.37 -29.01
C ASP A 407 14.95 -11.44 -30.13
N LYS A 408 16.12 -12.00 -30.38
CA LYS A 408 16.25 -13.12 -31.33
C LYS A 408 15.42 -14.32 -30.86
N ARG A 409 15.55 -14.72 -29.61
CA ARG A 409 14.82 -15.89 -29.08
C ARG A 409 13.31 -15.68 -29.05
N LEU A 410 12.83 -14.48 -28.68
CA LEU A 410 11.41 -14.13 -28.75
C LEU A 410 10.86 -14.21 -30.17
N SER A 411 11.63 -13.75 -31.18
CA SER A 411 11.23 -13.84 -32.58
C SER A 411 11.14 -15.29 -33.06
N GLU A 412 12.08 -16.15 -32.67
CA GLU A 412 12.05 -17.59 -32.97
C GLU A 412 10.81 -18.26 -32.34
N LEU A 413 10.52 -17.95 -31.08
CA LEU A 413 9.36 -18.49 -30.34
C LEU A 413 8.04 -18.04 -30.99
N VAL A 414 7.90 -16.77 -31.34
CA VAL A 414 6.70 -16.26 -32.01
C VAL A 414 6.48 -16.98 -33.36
N SER A 415 7.54 -17.18 -34.15
CA SER A 415 7.45 -17.90 -35.41
C SER A 415 6.99 -19.35 -35.23
N ARG A 416 7.54 -20.05 -34.22
CA ARG A 416 7.14 -21.42 -33.90
C ARG A 416 5.70 -21.49 -33.37
N ILE A 417 5.31 -20.57 -32.50
CA ILE A 417 3.93 -20.49 -31.97
C ILE A 417 2.92 -20.29 -33.12
N TYR A 418 3.25 -19.43 -34.12
CA TYR A 418 2.39 -19.22 -35.29
C TYR A 418 2.34 -20.44 -36.21
N GLU A 419 3.48 -21.09 -36.44
CA GLU A 419 3.54 -22.33 -37.22
C GLU A 419 2.67 -23.42 -36.56
N GLU A 420 2.80 -23.59 -35.26
CA GLU A 420 2.01 -24.56 -34.51
C GLU A 420 0.52 -24.17 -34.41
N ALA A 421 0.20 -22.89 -34.30
CA ALA A 421 -1.18 -22.41 -34.34
C ALA A 421 -1.82 -22.58 -35.71
N GLY A 422 -1.03 -22.43 -36.78
CA GLY A 422 -1.46 -22.42 -38.20
C GLY A 422 -1.86 -21.03 -38.69
N HIS A 423 -1.76 -20.00 -37.85
CA HIS A 423 -2.03 -18.60 -38.20
C HIS A 423 -1.38 -17.64 -37.20
N GLU A 424 -1.25 -16.38 -37.58
CA GLU A 424 -0.77 -15.31 -36.72
C GLU A 424 -1.88 -14.86 -35.75
N PHE A 425 -1.50 -14.53 -34.52
CA PHE A 425 -2.36 -13.96 -33.49
C PHE A 425 -1.54 -13.20 -32.44
N ASN A 426 -2.16 -12.38 -31.61
CA ASN A 426 -1.46 -11.70 -30.52
C ASN A 426 -1.22 -12.65 -29.34
N VAL A 427 0.02 -13.19 -29.21
CA VAL A 427 0.45 -14.13 -28.16
C VAL A 427 0.27 -13.52 -26.76
N ASN A 428 0.35 -12.19 -26.62
CA ASN A 428 0.12 -11.48 -25.35
C ASN A 428 -1.36 -11.33 -25.00
N SER A 429 -2.28 -11.56 -25.95
CA SER A 429 -3.72 -11.52 -25.69
C SER A 429 -4.18 -12.83 -25.04
N THR A 430 -4.52 -12.80 -23.77
CA THR A 430 -5.03 -13.98 -23.03
C THR A 430 -6.28 -14.58 -23.69
N MET A 431 -7.11 -13.74 -24.33
CA MET A 431 -8.32 -14.17 -25.02
C MET A 431 -7.99 -14.92 -26.33
N GLN A 432 -7.10 -14.38 -27.17
CA GLN A 432 -6.71 -15.02 -28.44
C GLN A 432 -5.92 -16.30 -28.17
N LEU A 433 -5.00 -16.26 -27.23
CA LEU A 433 -4.25 -17.45 -26.82
C LEU A 433 -5.17 -18.54 -26.26
N GLY A 434 -6.15 -18.18 -25.43
CA GLY A 434 -7.13 -19.11 -24.89
C GLY A 434 -7.97 -19.78 -26.01
N LYS A 435 -8.35 -19.02 -27.05
CA LYS A 435 -9.02 -19.55 -28.22
C LYS A 435 -8.15 -20.57 -28.96
N VAL A 436 -6.90 -20.22 -29.25
CA VAL A 436 -5.95 -21.10 -29.94
C VAL A 436 -5.74 -22.40 -29.15
N LEU A 437 -5.45 -22.32 -27.85
CA LEU A 437 -5.12 -23.50 -27.05
C LEU A 437 -6.33 -24.40 -26.81
N PHE A 438 -7.47 -23.84 -26.44
CA PHE A 438 -8.61 -24.62 -25.92
C PHE A 438 -9.68 -24.91 -26.98
N GLU A 439 -9.90 -24.01 -27.95
CA GLU A 439 -10.92 -24.19 -29.00
C GLU A 439 -10.32 -24.78 -30.28
N GLU A 440 -9.15 -24.32 -30.74
CA GLU A 440 -8.56 -24.75 -32.00
C GLU A 440 -7.67 -25.99 -31.84
N LYS A 441 -6.84 -26.05 -30.79
CA LYS A 441 -5.97 -27.21 -30.49
C LYS A 441 -6.64 -28.24 -29.59
N GLY A 442 -7.81 -27.95 -29.00
CA GLY A 442 -8.59 -28.89 -28.20
C GLY A 442 -7.92 -29.32 -26.91
N LEU A 443 -6.99 -28.55 -26.36
CA LEU A 443 -6.35 -28.87 -25.10
C LEU A 443 -7.36 -28.83 -23.95
N LYS A 444 -7.09 -29.58 -22.88
CA LYS A 444 -7.97 -29.66 -21.71
C LYS A 444 -8.04 -28.30 -21.04
N ALA A 445 -9.20 -27.64 -21.17
CA ALA A 445 -9.41 -26.33 -20.54
C ALA A 445 -9.46 -26.44 -19.01
N GLY A 446 -8.74 -25.57 -18.34
CA GLY A 446 -8.79 -25.40 -16.89
C GLY A 446 -9.94 -24.50 -16.45
N ARG A 447 -9.65 -23.55 -15.54
CA ARG A 447 -10.61 -22.61 -14.96
C ARG A 447 -11.20 -21.65 -16.00
N LYS A 448 -12.53 -21.51 -16.05
CA LYS A 448 -13.22 -20.51 -16.88
C LYS A 448 -13.30 -19.18 -16.13
N THR A 449 -12.95 -18.09 -16.81
CA THR A 449 -13.05 -16.69 -16.33
C THR A 449 -14.17 -15.96 -17.06
N GLN A 450 -14.49 -14.74 -16.65
CA GLN A 450 -15.49 -13.90 -17.34
C GLN A 450 -15.11 -13.56 -18.79
N LYS A 451 -13.81 -13.63 -19.14
CA LYS A 451 -13.28 -13.32 -20.48
C LYS A 451 -12.88 -14.55 -21.30
N GLY A 452 -13.27 -15.76 -20.90
CA GLY A 452 -12.90 -17.02 -21.53
C GLY A 452 -12.14 -17.96 -20.59
N PHE A 453 -11.41 -18.93 -21.14
CA PHE A 453 -10.58 -19.83 -20.36
C PHE A 453 -9.35 -19.13 -19.80
N SER A 454 -8.95 -19.46 -18.56
CA SER A 454 -7.72 -18.97 -17.99
C SER A 454 -6.51 -19.50 -18.76
N THR A 455 -5.58 -18.60 -19.08
CA THR A 455 -4.25 -18.92 -19.60
C THR A 455 -3.17 -18.48 -18.61
N ASP A 456 -3.46 -18.48 -17.30
CA ASP A 456 -2.47 -18.17 -16.27
C ASP A 456 -1.35 -19.22 -16.23
N THR A 457 -0.26 -18.88 -15.56
CA THR A 457 0.93 -19.73 -15.52
C THR A 457 0.60 -21.11 -14.93
N GLU A 458 -0.26 -21.16 -13.90
CA GLU A 458 -0.66 -22.43 -13.26
C GLU A 458 -1.41 -23.35 -14.25
N THR A 459 -2.33 -22.78 -15.03
CA THR A 459 -3.07 -23.52 -16.06
C THR A 459 -2.15 -24.03 -17.16
N LEU A 460 -1.19 -23.20 -17.63
CA LEU A 460 -0.26 -23.59 -18.68
C LEU A 460 0.79 -24.60 -18.18
N GLU A 461 1.31 -24.46 -16.97
CA GLU A 461 2.22 -25.44 -16.36
C GLU A 461 1.55 -26.82 -16.19
N ALA A 462 0.27 -26.86 -15.90
CA ALA A 462 -0.49 -28.12 -15.82
C ALA A 462 -0.65 -28.82 -17.19
N LEU A 463 -0.47 -28.08 -18.30
CA LEU A 463 -0.52 -28.59 -19.69
C LEU A 463 0.87 -28.78 -20.30
N LYS A 464 1.92 -28.54 -19.53
CA LYS A 464 3.31 -28.65 -20.00
C LYS A 464 3.61 -30.08 -20.50
N GLY A 465 4.13 -30.15 -21.73
CA GLY A 465 4.43 -31.41 -22.41
C GLY A 465 3.24 -32.04 -23.15
N ASP A 466 2.02 -31.54 -22.98
CA ASP A 466 0.83 -32.04 -23.72
C ASP A 466 0.85 -31.58 -25.18
N ASN A 467 1.42 -30.39 -25.45
CA ASN A 467 1.53 -29.84 -26.79
C ASN A 467 2.70 -28.83 -26.82
N PRO A 468 3.58 -28.88 -27.86
CA PRO A 468 4.74 -27.98 -27.98
C PRO A 468 4.42 -26.50 -27.85
N ILE A 469 3.26 -26.05 -28.36
CA ILE A 469 2.81 -24.65 -28.27
C ILE A 469 2.74 -24.14 -26.83
N VAL A 470 2.42 -25.02 -25.87
CA VAL A 470 2.33 -24.65 -24.46
C VAL A 470 3.70 -24.33 -23.88
N ASP A 471 4.69 -25.18 -24.20
CA ASP A 471 6.07 -24.99 -23.75
C ASP A 471 6.66 -23.70 -24.35
N ASP A 472 6.43 -23.44 -25.65
CA ASP A 472 6.87 -22.22 -26.33
C ASP A 472 6.19 -20.96 -25.78
N VAL A 473 4.90 -21.04 -25.46
CA VAL A 473 4.17 -19.92 -24.85
C VAL A 473 4.67 -19.63 -23.43
N LEU A 474 4.98 -20.66 -22.65
CA LEU A 474 5.56 -20.50 -21.31
C LEU A 474 6.92 -19.81 -21.37
N GLU A 475 7.82 -20.27 -22.27
CA GLU A 475 9.13 -19.66 -22.49
C GLU A 475 8.99 -18.22 -23.01
N TYR A 476 8.11 -17.99 -24.00
CA TYR A 476 7.83 -16.65 -24.54
C TYR A 476 7.39 -15.68 -23.42
N ARG A 477 6.45 -16.08 -22.59
CA ARG A 477 5.95 -15.24 -21.49
C ARG A 477 7.03 -14.92 -20.46
N LEU A 478 7.86 -15.90 -20.12
CA LEU A 478 8.99 -15.70 -19.22
C LEU A 478 9.96 -14.65 -19.80
N LEU A 479 10.43 -14.86 -21.03
CA LEU A 479 11.38 -13.96 -21.67
C LEU A 479 10.79 -12.57 -21.93
N ASN A 480 9.53 -12.49 -22.36
CA ASN A 480 8.86 -11.20 -22.59
C ASN A 480 8.67 -10.42 -21.29
N LYS A 481 8.34 -11.10 -20.18
CA LYS A 481 8.28 -10.46 -18.86
C LYS A 481 9.63 -9.95 -18.41
N LEU A 482 10.70 -10.72 -18.58
CA LEU A 482 12.06 -10.30 -18.24
C LEU A 482 12.51 -9.11 -19.10
N LYS A 483 12.19 -9.15 -20.39
CA LYS A 483 12.48 -8.04 -21.32
C LYS A 483 11.79 -6.77 -20.88
N THR A 484 10.47 -6.79 -20.74
CA THR A 484 9.68 -5.59 -20.42
C THR A 484 9.88 -5.06 -19.00
N THR A 485 10.29 -5.92 -18.05
CA THR A 485 10.46 -5.52 -16.64
C THR A 485 11.90 -5.07 -16.35
N TYR A 486 12.89 -5.68 -17.01
CA TYR A 486 14.30 -5.45 -16.67
C TYR A 486 15.16 -5.04 -17.85
N ILE A 487 15.14 -5.80 -18.97
CA ILE A 487 16.12 -5.62 -20.05
C ILE A 487 15.93 -4.26 -20.76
N ASP A 488 14.70 -3.86 -21.01
CA ASP A 488 14.38 -2.58 -21.65
C ASP A 488 14.37 -1.41 -20.64
N VAL A 489 14.11 -1.68 -19.37
CA VAL A 489 13.89 -0.64 -18.35
C VAL A 489 15.17 -0.26 -17.60
N LEU A 490 15.94 -1.25 -17.13
CA LEU A 490 17.12 -0.98 -16.30
C LEU A 490 18.16 -0.06 -16.96
N PRO A 491 18.48 -0.19 -18.26
CA PRO A 491 19.43 0.72 -18.90
C PRO A 491 18.99 2.18 -18.88
N SER A 492 17.69 2.46 -18.96
CA SER A 492 17.15 3.83 -18.95
C SER A 492 17.15 4.49 -17.56
N LEU A 493 17.35 3.70 -16.49
CA LEU A 493 17.40 4.17 -15.11
C LEU A 493 18.82 4.46 -14.61
N ARG A 494 19.83 4.22 -15.47
CA ARG A 494 21.22 4.50 -15.11
C ARG A 494 21.48 6.00 -15.09
N ASP A 495 22.28 6.43 -14.15
CA ASP A 495 22.86 7.77 -14.14
C ASP A 495 24.06 7.90 -15.11
N GLN A 496 24.72 9.05 -15.10
CA GLN A 496 25.87 9.33 -15.94
C GLN A 496 27.09 8.45 -15.63
N ASP A 497 27.17 7.95 -14.39
CA ASP A 497 28.26 7.07 -13.93
C ASP A 497 27.93 5.58 -14.17
N GLY A 498 26.80 5.29 -14.81
CA GLY A 498 26.36 3.94 -15.15
C GLY A 498 25.75 3.19 -13.97
N ARG A 499 25.30 3.88 -12.94
CA ARG A 499 24.74 3.29 -11.75
C ARG A 499 23.22 3.40 -11.70
N ILE A 500 22.59 2.44 -11.08
CA ILE A 500 21.17 2.43 -10.77
C ILE A 500 20.99 2.70 -9.28
N HIS A 501 20.12 3.64 -8.97
CA HIS A 501 19.78 4.05 -7.62
C HIS A 501 18.35 3.58 -7.30
N THR A 502 18.23 2.53 -6.49
CA THR A 502 16.92 2.12 -5.94
C THR A 502 16.61 2.90 -4.67
N SER A 503 15.35 2.97 -4.30
CA SER A 503 14.93 3.50 -3.00
C SER A 503 14.58 2.35 -2.06
N PHE A 504 15.21 2.29 -0.89
CA PHE A 504 14.89 1.31 0.16
C PHE A 504 13.84 1.85 1.12
N LEU A 505 12.80 1.07 1.38
CA LEU A 505 11.70 1.42 2.26
C LEU A 505 11.79 0.64 3.56
N GLN A 506 11.98 1.34 4.69
CA GLN A 506 11.90 0.73 6.03
C GLN A 506 10.46 0.41 6.41
N THR A 507 9.50 1.19 5.91
CA THR A 507 8.05 1.05 6.21
C THR A 507 7.30 0.24 5.16
N GLY A 508 8.00 -0.43 4.25
CA GLY A 508 7.40 -1.12 3.11
C GLY A 508 6.76 -2.47 3.41
N THR A 509 7.05 -3.05 4.58
CA THR A 509 6.47 -4.33 5.02
C THR A 509 6.03 -4.26 6.48
N ALA A 510 5.07 -5.10 6.87
CA ALA A 510 4.65 -5.20 8.27
C ALA A 510 5.66 -6.00 9.14
N THR A 511 6.59 -6.73 8.51
CA THR A 511 7.51 -7.65 9.18
C THR A 511 8.87 -7.04 9.52
N GLY A 512 9.12 -5.76 9.20
CA GLY A 512 10.42 -5.13 9.38
C GLY A 512 11.45 -5.43 8.30
N ARG A 513 11.10 -6.22 7.27
CA ARG A 513 11.98 -6.40 6.11
C ARG A 513 12.00 -5.14 5.26
N LEU A 514 13.16 -4.79 4.73
CA LEU A 514 13.26 -3.72 3.74
C LEU A 514 12.59 -4.14 2.44
N SER A 515 11.96 -3.20 1.76
CA SER A 515 11.56 -3.35 0.36
C SER A 515 12.28 -2.33 -0.51
N SER A 516 12.38 -2.58 -1.82
CA SER A 516 12.98 -1.64 -2.76
C SER A 516 11.99 -1.23 -3.84
N ARG A 517 12.13 0.00 -4.34
CA ARG A 517 11.33 0.55 -5.43
C ARG A 517 12.15 1.49 -6.32
N ASN A 518 11.66 1.74 -7.50
CA ASN A 518 12.19 2.70 -8.48
C ASN A 518 13.69 2.53 -8.78
N PRO A 519 14.15 1.35 -9.27
CA PRO A 519 13.42 0.10 -9.54
C PRO A 519 13.39 -0.86 -8.34
N ASN A 520 12.46 -1.84 -8.36
CA ASN A 520 12.47 -2.93 -7.39
C ASN A 520 13.53 -3.98 -7.78
N LEU A 521 14.72 -3.88 -7.22
CA LEU A 521 15.83 -4.80 -7.47
C LEU A 521 15.72 -6.12 -6.70
N GLN A 522 14.87 -6.20 -5.67
CA GLN A 522 14.67 -7.43 -4.89
C GLN A 522 13.86 -8.50 -5.63
N ASN A 523 13.11 -8.10 -6.67
CA ASN A 523 12.29 -9.03 -7.45
C ASN A 523 13.03 -9.64 -8.66
N ILE A 524 14.32 -9.35 -8.85
CA ILE A 524 15.11 -9.97 -9.91
C ILE A 524 15.20 -11.48 -9.65
N PRO A 525 14.75 -12.34 -10.57
CA PRO A 525 14.72 -13.79 -10.36
C PRO A 525 16.11 -14.37 -10.07
N ILE A 526 16.14 -15.38 -9.19
CA ILE A 526 17.39 -16.12 -8.87
C ILE A 526 17.34 -17.55 -9.41
N ARG A 527 16.14 -18.15 -9.47
CA ARG A 527 15.98 -19.59 -9.69
C ARG A 527 16.03 -20.00 -11.15
N THR A 528 15.80 -19.07 -12.06
CA THR A 528 15.84 -19.31 -13.50
C THR A 528 17.18 -18.87 -14.07
N ASP A 529 17.65 -19.51 -15.13
CA ASP A 529 18.91 -19.18 -15.78
C ASP A 529 18.87 -17.78 -16.39
N GLU A 530 17.73 -17.37 -16.95
CA GLU A 530 17.51 -16.03 -17.49
C GLU A 530 17.57 -14.95 -16.40
N GLY A 531 17.03 -15.22 -15.21
CA GLY A 531 17.13 -14.31 -14.07
C GLY A 531 18.57 -14.16 -13.57
N ARG A 532 19.38 -15.24 -13.62
CA ARG A 532 20.80 -15.17 -13.30
C ARG A 532 21.57 -14.28 -14.27
N ILE A 533 21.24 -14.36 -15.56
CA ILE A 533 21.87 -13.53 -16.61
C ILE A 533 21.64 -12.04 -16.31
N ILE A 534 20.43 -11.65 -15.86
CA ILE A 534 20.15 -10.25 -15.45
C ILE A 534 21.04 -9.83 -14.28
N ARG A 535 21.23 -10.71 -13.30
CA ARG A 535 22.11 -10.44 -12.15
C ARG A 535 23.58 -10.30 -12.56
N ASP A 536 24.02 -11.05 -13.55
CA ASP A 536 25.38 -10.99 -14.07
C ASP A 536 25.70 -9.66 -14.78
N ALA A 537 24.67 -8.89 -15.18
CA ALA A 537 24.84 -7.55 -15.72
C ALA A 537 25.21 -6.52 -14.65
N PHE A 538 24.88 -6.77 -13.38
CA PHE A 538 25.37 -5.96 -12.28
C PHE A 538 26.81 -6.37 -11.96
N VAL A 539 27.74 -5.48 -12.15
CA VAL A 539 29.16 -5.73 -11.98
C VAL A 539 29.81 -4.70 -11.06
N PRO A 540 30.94 -4.98 -10.42
CA PRO A 540 31.69 -3.95 -9.71
C PRO A 540 32.17 -2.87 -10.67
N ALA A 541 32.16 -1.62 -10.23
CA ALA A 541 32.69 -0.52 -11.02
C ALA A 541 34.23 -0.46 -10.88
N GLY A 542 34.95 -0.26 -11.99
CA GLY A 542 36.40 -0.18 -12.01
C GLY A 542 37.08 -1.44 -11.46
N ASP A 543 38.07 -1.26 -10.60
CA ASP A 543 38.84 -2.34 -9.99
C ASP A 543 38.21 -2.90 -8.68
N ASN A 544 36.97 -2.53 -8.37
CA ASN A 544 36.27 -3.02 -7.18
C ASN A 544 35.87 -4.49 -7.34
N ILE A 545 35.52 -5.10 -6.22
CA ILE A 545 34.97 -6.46 -6.16
C ILE A 545 33.65 -6.43 -5.37
N PHE A 546 32.74 -7.36 -5.68
CA PHE A 546 31.60 -7.59 -4.82
C PHE A 546 32.00 -8.43 -3.59
N LEU A 547 31.62 -7.94 -2.42
CA LEU A 547 31.61 -8.71 -1.19
C LEU A 547 30.17 -9.05 -0.84
N SER A 548 29.85 -10.35 -0.85
CA SER A 548 28.55 -10.85 -0.41
C SER A 548 28.69 -11.45 0.99
N ALA A 549 27.93 -10.90 1.92
CA ALA A 549 27.84 -11.40 3.28
C ALA A 549 26.38 -11.60 3.67
N ASP A 550 26.05 -12.80 4.19
CA ASP A 550 24.71 -13.19 4.60
C ASP A 550 24.76 -13.99 5.89
N TYR A 551 23.77 -13.81 6.75
CA TYR A 551 23.63 -14.62 7.94
C TYR A 551 23.18 -16.04 7.61
N SER A 552 23.86 -17.04 8.14
CA SER A 552 23.45 -18.42 7.96
C SER A 552 22.24 -18.74 8.83
N GLN A 553 21.09 -18.95 8.18
CA GLN A 553 19.85 -19.45 8.83
C GLN A 553 19.41 -18.62 10.06
N ILE A 554 19.57 -17.29 10.01
CA ILE A 554 19.30 -16.40 11.14
C ILE A 554 17.87 -16.55 11.68
N GLU A 555 16.88 -16.78 10.82
CA GLU A 555 15.47 -16.93 11.21
C GLU A 555 15.29 -18.17 12.10
N LEU A 556 15.89 -19.30 11.75
CA LEU A 556 15.85 -20.51 12.58
C LEU A 556 16.64 -20.33 13.89
N CYS A 557 17.74 -19.57 13.86
CA CYS A 557 18.51 -19.25 15.06
C CYS A 557 17.68 -18.41 16.04
N VAL A 558 16.99 -17.40 15.54
CA VAL A 558 16.07 -16.57 16.35
C VAL A 558 14.91 -17.41 16.88
N LEU A 559 14.33 -18.30 16.05
CA LEU A 559 13.27 -19.21 16.48
C LEU A 559 13.75 -20.13 17.61
N ALA A 560 14.94 -20.73 17.45
CA ALA A 560 15.52 -21.59 18.49
C ALA A 560 15.71 -20.87 19.83
N TYR A 561 16.10 -19.59 19.77
CA TYR A 561 16.25 -18.75 20.95
C TYR A 561 14.90 -18.40 21.58
N MET A 562 13.94 -17.93 20.79
CA MET A 562 12.62 -17.48 21.27
C MET A 562 11.75 -18.63 21.80
N ALA A 563 11.80 -19.79 21.14
CA ALA A 563 11.07 -21.00 21.55
C ALA A 563 11.76 -21.77 22.69
N ASP A 564 12.96 -21.37 23.08
CA ASP A 564 13.83 -22.07 24.02
C ASP A 564 14.05 -23.57 23.67
N ASP A 565 14.07 -23.87 22.35
CA ASP A 565 14.20 -25.23 21.85
C ASP A 565 15.67 -25.74 22.01
N SER A 566 15.88 -26.63 22.97
CA SER A 566 17.19 -27.14 23.29
C SER A 566 17.83 -27.94 22.12
N ASN A 567 17.02 -28.60 21.29
CA ASN A 567 17.53 -29.40 20.17
C ASN A 567 18.06 -28.50 19.05
N LEU A 568 17.26 -27.49 18.69
CA LEU A 568 17.69 -26.50 17.69
C LEU A 568 18.91 -25.70 18.20
N LYS A 569 18.92 -25.26 19.47
CA LYS A 569 20.08 -24.57 20.05
C LYS A 569 21.34 -25.42 19.98
N ASN A 570 21.25 -26.70 20.37
CA ASN A 570 22.40 -27.64 20.33
C ASN A 570 22.89 -27.85 18.89
N ALA A 571 21.98 -27.98 17.90
CA ALA A 571 22.35 -28.10 16.49
C ALA A 571 23.14 -26.87 16.00
N PHE A 572 22.75 -25.67 16.41
CA PHE A 572 23.50 -24.45 16.08
C PHE A 572 24.84 -24.36 16.79
N ILE A 573 24.91 -24.72 18.08
CA ILE A 573 26.16 -24.72 18.87
C ILE A 573 27.16 -25.73 18.31
N SER A 574 26.67 -26.90 17.89
CA SER A 574 27.49 -27.96 17.29
C SER A 574 27.87 -27.70 15.83
N ALA A 575 27.45 -26.54 15.25
CA ALA A 575 27.62 -26.20 13.84
C ALA A 575 27.09 -27.29 12.87
N GLU A 576 26.07 -28.03 13.28
CA GLU A 576 25.40 -29.01 12.45
C GLU A 576 24.45 -28.33 11.43
N ASP A 577 24.23 -29.01 10.30
CA ASP A 577 23.25 -28.57 9.33
C ASP A 577 21.84 -28.81 9.89
N VAL A 578 21.19 -27.74 10.37
CA VAL A 578 19.87 -27.79 11.01
C VAL A 578 18.80 -28.44 10.11
N HIS A 579 18.91 -28.29 8.79
CA HIS A 579 17.98 -28.97 7.86
C HIS A 579 18.27 -30.47 7.77
N LYS A 580 19.53 -30.89 7.83
CA LYS A 580 19.87 -32.32 7.94
C LYS A 580 19.45 -32.89 9.28
N TYR A 581 19.63 -32.13 10.36
CA TYR A 581 19.18 -32.53 11.69
C TYR A 581 17.66 -32.74 11.70
N THR A 582 16.90 -31.78 11.22
CA THR A 582 15.43 -31.91 11.09
C THR A 582 15.04 -33.11 10.20
N ALA A 583 15.77 -33.32 9.08
CA ALA A 583 15.55 -34.46 8.21
C ALA A 583 15.80 -35.79 8.95
N SER A 584 16.84 -35.87 9.77
CA SER A 584 17.15 -37.08 10.56
C SER A 584 16.00 -37.45 11.50
N LEU A 585 15.37 -36.47 12.10
CA LEU A 585 14.18 -36.65 12.94
C LEU A 585 12.96 -37.11 12.15
N ILE A 586 12.68 -36.44 11.01
CA ILE A 586 11.53 -36.75 10.17
C ILE A 586 11.62 -38.15 9.58
N PHE A 587 12.78 -38.51 9.04
CA PHE A 587 12.98 -39.77 8.34
C PHE A 587 13.55 -40.90 9.24
N SER A 588 13.79 -40.60 10.54
CA SER A 588 14.35 -41.53 11.51
C SER A 588 15.65 -42.17 11.02
N LYS A 589 16.56 -41.37 10.46
CA LYS A 589 17.87 -41.78 9.93
C LYS A 589 19.01 -41.01 10.60
N PRO A 590 20.23 -41.59 10.67
CA PRO A 590 21.40 -40.82 11.06
C PRO A 590 21.64 -39.62 10.16
N ILE A 591 22.16 -38.50 10.70
CA ILE A 591 22.44 -37.28 9.96
C ILE A 591 23.36 -37.50 8.75
N SER A 592 24.32 -38.44 8.89
CA SER A 592 25.24 -38.85 7.84
C SER A 592 24.53 -39.43 6.60
N ASP A 593 23.40 -40.09 6.80
CA ASP A 593 22.67 -40.85 5.79
C ASP A 593 21.54 -40.02 5.11
N ILE A 594 21.41 -38.74 5.49
CA ILE A 594 20.44 -37.84 4.91
C ILE A 594 20.91 -37.36 3.53
N ASP A 595 20.13 -37.69 2.52
CA ASP A 595 20.38 -37.25 1.16
C ASP A 595 19.91 -35.80 0.88
N ALA A 596 20.27 -35.29 -0.31
CA ALA A 596 19.93 -33.89 -0.70
C ALA A 596 18.43 -33.65 -0.87
N LYS A 597 17.64 -34.69 -1.20
CA LYS A 597 16.19 -34.61 -1.38
C LYS A 597 15.50 -34.52 -0.01
N GLU A 598 15.90 -35.39 0.92
CA GLU A 598 15.38 -35.40 2.30
C GLU A 598 15.73 -34.09 3.02
N ARG A 599 16.96 -33.59 2.87
CA ARG A 599 17.36 -32.28 3.38
C ARG A 599 16.49 -31.14 2.81
N ARG A 600 16.16 -31.18 1.51
CA ARG A 600 15.32 -30.18 0.88
C ARG A 600 13.88 -30.22 1.39
N ILE A 601 13.32 -31.41 1.63
CA ILE A 601 11.99 -31.59 2.24
C ILE A 601 11.99 -30.98 3.65
N ALA A 602 12.98 -31.33 4.49
CA ALA A 602 13.11 -30.76 5.83
C ALA A 602 13.28 -29.23 5.81
N LYS A 603 14.04 -28.70 4.84
CA LYS A 603 14.13 -27.24 4.63
C LYS A 603 12.77 -26.62 4.37
N THR A 604 11.94 -27.23 3.52
CA THR A 604 10.60 -26.75 3.22
C THR A 604 9.69 -26.79 4.46
N ILE A 605 9.80 -27.84 5.27
CA ILE A 605 9.05 -27.98 6.52
C ILE A 605 9.47 -26.91 7.53
N ASN A 606 10.78 -26.74 7.76
CA ASN A 606 11.30 -25.74 8.69
C ASN A 606 10.80 -24.32 8.36
N PHE A 607 10.82 -23.94 7.08
CA PHE A 607 10.30 -22.63 6.65
C PHE A 607 8.77 -22.55 6.55
N GLY A 608 8.09 -23.68 6.45
CA GLY A 608 6.62 -23.72 6.42
C GLY A 608 5.97 -23.63 7.80
N ILE A 609 6.73 -23.94 8.86
CA ILE A 609 6.27 -23.83 10.26
C ILE A 609 6.48 -22.41 10.79
N MET A 610 7.50 -21.69 10.32
CA MET A 610 7.72 -20.27 10.62
C MET A 610 6.74 -19.37 9.89
#